data_b926d48d8671509de3f79163e9ce8bd8
#
_entry.id   b926d48d8671509de3f79163e9ce8bd8
#
_cell.length_a   1.000
_cell.length_b   1.000
_cell.length_c   1.000
_cell.angle_alpha   90.00
_cell.angle_beta   90.00
_cell.angle_gamma   90.00
#
_symmetry.space_group_name_H-M   'P 1'
#
loop_
_entity.id
_entity.type
_entity.pdbx_description
1 polymer ?
#
loop_
_entity_poly.entity_id
_entity_poly.type
_entity_poly.pdbx_seq_one_letter_code
_entity_poly.pdbx_strand_id
1 'polypeptide(L)'
;VFFEGPPSANGLPGIHHVMGRAIKDLFCRYKTLQGFQVPRKAGWDTHGLPIELGVEKELGITKEDIGKKVSVEEYNQACKKAVLRYTDIWEDLTKKMGHWVDMNDPYVTYKPKYMETLWWLLKELYQKKLLYKGYTIQPYSPKAGTGLSSHELNQPGTYQDVTDTTVVAQFKVIPSTLPESLKGIKGDLYILAWTTTPWTLPSNTALTVGKKIDYVIVSTFNQYTFEPINVVLAKQLVGYQMGKKFQEVTEEDALKAYKEGDKLIPYKIISECKGADLLEIRYEQLMPHALPYQNAENAFRVIAGDFVTTEDGTGIVHTAPTFGADD
;
A
#
# COMPACT_ATOMS: atom_id res chain seq x y z
N VAL A 1 30.30 -4.25 23.74
CA VAL A 1 30.72 -4.22 22.32
C VAL A 1 29.81 -3.33 21.54
N PHE A 2 30.35 -2.50 20.67
CA PHE A 2 29.62 -1.66 19.76
C PHE A 2 29.93 -2.06 18.31
N PHE A 3 28.91 -2.32 17.51
CA PHE A 3 29.01 -2.49 16.07
C PHE A 3 28.45 -1.24 15.40
N GLU A 4 29.24 -0.63 14.51
CA GLU A 4 28.76 0.48 13.70
C GLU A 4 27.54 0.04 12.87
N GLY A 5 26.49 0.85 12.82
CA GLY A 5 25.44 0.71 11.83
C GLY A 5 26.04 1.07 10.47
N PRO A 6 26.28 0.08 9.59
CA PRO A 6 27.23 0.26 8.50
C PRO A 6 26.62 1.15 7.40
N PRO A 7 27.39 2.15 6.91
CA PRO A 7 26.96 2.86 5.71
C PRO A 7 27.23 2.02 4.47
N SER A 8 26.49 2.32 3.39
CA SER A 8 26.85 1.88 2.04
C SER A 8 27.81 2.90 1.45
N ALA A 9 28.98 2.46 0.97
CA ALA A 9 30.00 3.33 0.39
C ALA A 9 29.85 3.52 -1.13
N ASN A 10 28.60 3.40 -1.65
CA ASN A 10 28.26 3.65 -3.04
C ASN A 10 28.02 5.16 -3.34
N GLY A 11 27.98 6.02 -2.32
CA GLY A 11 27.84 7.46 -2.40
C GLY A 11 28.73 8.21 -1.42
N LEU A 12 28.81 9.53 -1.62
CA LEU A 12 29.56 10.42 -0.73
C LEU A 12 28.83 10.57 0.63
N PRO A 13 29.59 10.71 1.74
CA PRO A 13 28.98 10.96 3.03
C PRO A 13 28.30 12.33 3.11
N GLY A 14 27.09 12.39 3.64
CA GLY A 14 26.35 13.63 3.90
C GLY A 14 26.38 14.03 5.37
N ILE A 15 25.88 15.23 5.68
CA ILE A 15 25.87 15.80 7.06
C ILE A 15 25.10 14.90 8.05
N HIS A 16 24.04 14.23 7.63
CA HIS A 16 23.26 13.31 8.46
C HIS A 16 24.10 12.12 8.94
N HIS A 17 25.04 11.64 8.12
CA HIS A 17 26.00 10.61 8.52
C HIS A 17 26.96 11.10 9.60
N VAL A 18 27.42 12.34 9.48
CA VAL A 18 28.27 12.98 10.48
C VAL A 18 27.55 13.08 11.82
N MET A 19 26.30 13.58 11.81
CA MET A 19 25.48 13.70 13.01
C MET A 19 25.24 12.34 13.69
N GLY A 20 24.82 11.34 12.94
CA GLY A 20 24.57 9.99 13.48
C GLY A 20 25.82 9.38 14.10
N ARG A 21 26.98 9.52 13.44
CA ARG A 21 28.27 9.01 13.94
C ARG A 21 28.75 9.78 15.18
N ALA A 22 28.57 11.10 15.23
CA ALA A 22 28.94 11.88 16.40
C ALA A 22 28.15 11.46 17.64
N ILE A 23 26.86 11.18 17.51
CA ILE A 23 26.01 10.71 18.61
C ILE A 23 26.46 9.30 19.07
N LYS A 24 26.71 8.38 18.15
CA LYS A 24 27.21 7.04 18.46
C LYS A 24 28.56 7.07 19.20
N ASP A 25 29.48 7.90 18.72
CA ASP A 25 30.80 8.08 19.33
C ASP A 25 30.70 8.67 20.73
N LEU A 26 29.81 9.64 20.94
CA LEU A 26 29.55 10.24 22.25
C LEU A 26 29.19 9.16 23.29
N PHE A 27 28.25 8.27 22.98
CA PHE A 27 27.86 7.19 23.89
C PHE A 27 29.00 6.22 24.16
N CYS A 28 29.76 5.84 23.15
CA CYS A 28 30.88 4.95 23.29
C CYS A 28 32.00 5.58 24.14
N ARG A 29 32.34 6.85 23.93
CA ARG A 29 33.32 7.60 24.73
C ARG A 29 32.86 7.76 26.17
N TYR A 30 31.59 8.15 26.36
CA TYR A 30 31.03 8.28 27.70
C TYR A 30 31.16 6.99 28.52
N LYS A 31 30.82 5.83 27.92
CA LYS A 31 31.00 4.54 28.56
C LYS A 31 32.47 4.20 28.84
N THR A 32 33.37 4.56 27.94
CA THR A 32 34.82 4.38 28.15
C THR A 32 35.28 5.24 29.34
N LEU A 33 34.84 6.48 29.45
CA LEU A 33 35.17 7.38 30.56
C LEU A 33 34.61 6.91 31.90
N GLN A 34 33.54 6.10 31.89
CA GLN A 34 32.98 5.44 33.06
C GLN A 34 33.78 4.15 33.46
N GLY A 35 34.87 3.82 32.78
CA GLY A 35 35.67 2.67 33.06
C GLY A 35 35.31 1.37 32.33
N PHE A 36 34.32 1.43 31.38
CA PHE A 36 33.96 0.26 30.57
C PHE A 36 34.93 0.08 29.40
N GLN A 37 35.32 -1.16 29.13
CA GLN A 37 35.93 -1.51 27.85
C GLN A 37 34.86 -1.56 26.77
N VAL A 38 35.00 -0.71 25.74
CA VAL A 38 34.03 -0.60 24.63
C VAL A 38 34.72 -0.95 23.31
N PRO A 39 34.83 -2.23 22.93
CA PRO A 39 35.29 -2.63 21.58
C PRO A 39 34.31 -2.09 20.55
N ARG A 40 34.83 -1.43 19.50
CA ARG A 40 34.06 -0.73 18.48
C ARG A 40 34.50 -1.22 17.12
N LYS A 41 33.59 -1.88 16.41
CA LYS A 41 33.86 -2.50 15.11
C LYS A 41 33.16 -1.76 14.00
N ALA A 42 33.91 -1.36 12.98
CA ALA A 42 33.36 -0.77 11.75
C ALA A 42 32.67 -1.83 10.88
N GLY A 43 31.88 -1.37 9.92
CA GLY A 43 31.22 -2.24 8.96
C GLY A 43 30.83 -1.51 7.67
N TRP A 44 30.52 -2.30 6.64
CA TRP A 44 30.02 -1.82 5.35
C TRP A 44 28.75 -2.58 4.98
N ASP A 45 27.67 -1.82 4.74
CA ASP A 45 26.45 -2.35 4.13
C ASP A 45 26.65 -2.44 2.61
N THR A 46 26.43 -3.61 2.07
CA THR A 46 26.80 -3.90 0.67
C THR A 46 25.64 -4.45 -0.15
N HIS A 47 24.40 -4.32 0.35
CA HIS A 47 23.20 -4.79 -0.31
C HIS A 47 22.21 -3.63 -0.50
N GLY A 48 21.25 -3.84 -1.37
CA GLY A 48 20.07 -3.00 -1.50
C GLY A 48 19.90 -2.33 -2.85
N LEU A 49 18.66 -1.92 -3.07
CA LEU A 49 18.15 -1.34 -4.31
C LEU A 49 18.97 -0.14 -4.85
N PRO A 50 19.48 0.80 -4.03
CA PRO A 50 20.26 1.92 -4.56
C PRO A 50 21.54 1.49 -5.30
N ILE A 51 22.15 0.37 -4.87
CA ILE A 51 23.36 -0.16 -5.53
C ILE A 51 22.96 -0.82 -6.86
N GLU A 52 21.91 -1.64 -6.85
CA GLU A 52 21.39 -2.33 -8.02
C GLU A 52 21.00 -1.33 -9.12
N LEU A 53 20.15 -0.36 -8.80
CA LEU A 53 19.73 0.68 -9.75
C LEU A 53 20.89 1.53 -10.28
N GLY A 54 21.89 1.80 -9.45
CA GLY A 54 23.11 2.50 -9.86
C GLY A 54 23.89 1.72 -10.90
N VAL A 55 24.09 0.41 -10.68
CA VAL A 55 24.80 -0.48 -11.58
C VAL A 55 24.01 -0.73 -12.87
N GLU A 56 22.70 -0.95 -12.79
CA GLU A 56 21.83 -1.08 -13.96
C GLU A 56 21.96 0.15 -14.87
N LYS A 57 21.93 1.34 -14.28
CA LYS A 57 22.13 2.59 -15.03
C LYS A 57 23.52 2.71 -15.66
N GLU A 58 24.58 2.32 -14.94
CA GLU A 58 25.96 2.37 -15.44
C GLU A 58 26.19 1.38 -16.60
N LEU A 59 25.58 0.20 -16.51
CA LEU A 59 25.66 -0.84 -17.55
C LEU A 59 24.67 -0.65 -18.69
N GLY A 60 23.71 0.28 -18.57
CA GLY A 60 22.66 0.51 -19.57
C GLY A 60 21.71 -0.66 -19.74
N ILE A 61 21.43 -1.38 -18.65
CA ILE A 61 20.57 -2.58 -18.62
C ILE A 61 19.36 -2.38 -17.71
N THR A 62 18.39 -3.29 -17.84
CA THR A 62 17.28 -3.44 -16.89
C THR A 62 17.45 -4.74 -16.11
N LYS A 63 16.70 -4.89 -15.03
CA LYS A 63 16.68 -6.12 -14.20
C LYS A 63 16.41 -7.38 -15.02
N GLU A 64 15.60 -7.28 -16.09
CA GLU A 64 15.26 -8.41 -16.97
C GLU A 64 16.41 -8.85 -17.88
N ASP A 65 17.43 -8.01 -18.06
CA ASP A 65 18.61 -8.30 -18.87
C ASP A 65 19.65 -9.15 -18.11
N ILE A 66 19.53 -9.22 -16.78
CA ILE A 66 20.44 -10.01 -15.93
C ILE A 66 20.22 -11.50 -16.19
N GLY A 67 21.29 -12.20 -16.49
CA GLY A 67 21.28 -13.60 -16.92
C GLY A 67 20.98 -13.79 -18.41
N LYS A 68 20.76 -12.70 -19.18
CA LYS A 68 20.52 -12.72 -20.63
C LYS A 68 21.58 -11.93 -21.40
N LYS A 69 21.67 -10.62 -21.19
CA LYS A 69 22.65 -9.72 -21.80
C LYS A 69 23.94 -9.61 -20.99
N VAL A 70 23.81 -9.68 -19.68
CA VAL A 70 24.91 -9.66 -18.72
C VAL A 70 24.75 -10.86 -17.81
N SER A 71 25.82 -11.63 -17.59
CA SER A 71 25.77 -12.77 -16.70
C SER A 71 25.55 -12.31 -15.25
N VAL A 72 24.95 -13.19 -14.43
CA VAL A 72 24.76 -12.93 -12.99
C VAL A 72 26.10 -12.65 -12.30
N GLU A 73 27.18 -13.35 -12.69
CA GLU A 73 28.52 -13.15 -12.15
C GLU A 73 29.06 -11.75 -12.46
N GLU A 74 29.00 -11.31 -13.72
CA GLU A 74 29.45 -9.97 -14.13
C GLU A 74 28.66 -8.88 -13.41
N TYR A 75 27.33 -9.04 -13.31
CA TYR A 75 26.49 -8.11 -12.57
C TYR A 75 26.87 -8.03 -11.09
N ASN A 76 27.05 -9.18 -10.43
CA ASN A 76 27.47 -9.24 -9.03
C ASN A 76 28.85 -8.62 -8.79
N GLN A 77 29.80 -8.80 -9.70
CA GLN A 77 31.12 -8.17 -9.62
C GLN A 77 31.02 -6.65 -9.80
N ALA A 78 30.18 -6.17 -10.70
CA ALA A 78 29.91 -4.74 -10.84
C ALA A 78 29.31 -4.15 -9.58
N CYS A 79 28.32 -4.81 -8.95
CA CYS A 79 27.72 -4.39 -7.69
C CYS A 79 28.76 -4.36 -6.54
N LYS A 80 29.60 -5.39 -6.39
CA LYS A 80 30.68 -5.43 -5.39
C LYS A 80 31.68 -4.28 -5.56
N LYS A 81 32.00 -3.94 -6.80
CA LYS A 81 32.89 -2.80 -7.13
C LYS A 81 32.22 -1.47 -6.81
N ALA A 82 30.95 -1.32 -7.19
CA ALA A 82 30.20 -0.07 -7.00
C ALA A 82 29.99 0.26 -5.52
N VAL A 83 29.61 -0.73 -4.71
CA VAL A 83 29.25 -0.51 -3.30
C VAL A 83 30.44 -0.10 -2.42
N LEU A 84 31.67 -0.41 -2.80
CA LEU A 84 32.88 -0.04 -2.08
C LEU A 84 33.63 1.14 -2.73
N ARG A 85 33.03 1.83 -3.70
CA ARG A 85 33.69 2.86 -4.51
C ARG A 85 34.29 4.02 -3.72
N TYR A 86 33.65 4.41 -2.63
CA TYR A 86 34.01 5.58 -1.84
C TYR A 86 34.48 5.25 -0.43
N THR A 87 34.97 4.03 -0.19
CA THR A 87 35.43 3.60 1.15
C THR A 87 36.57 4.45 1.67
N ASP A 88 37.50 4.85 0.82
CA ASP A 88 38.61 5.75 1.15
C ASP A 88 38.14 7.12 1.67
N ILE A 89 37.13 7.72 1.02
CA ILE A 89 36.53 8.99 1.43
C ILE A 89 35.83 8.83 2.79
N TRP A 90 35.13 7.72 2.99
CA TRP A 90 34.47 7.42 4.26
C TRP A 90 35.46 7.18 5.39
N GLU A 91 36.58 6.53 5.12
CA GLU A 91 37.66 6.34 6.08
C GLU A 91 38.34 7.66 6.45
N ASP A 92 38.62 8.51 5.47
CA ASP A 92 39.19 9.84 5.70
C ASP A 92 38.25 10.73 6.54
N LEU A 93 36.95 10.71 6.24
CA LEU A 93 35.94 11.39 7.06
C LEU A 93 35.92 10.85 8.49
N THR A 94 35.98 9.53 8.67
CA THR A 94 35.98 8.89 9.98
C THR A 94 37.16 9.38 10.83
N LYS A 95 38.35 9.48 10.22
CA LYS A 95 39.54 10.02 10.86
C LYS A 95 39.41 11.51 11.18
N LYS A 96 38.94 12.33 10.24
CA LYS A 96 38.75 13.78 10.41
C LYS A 96 37.73 14.13 11.49
N MET A 97 36.66 13.35 11.60
CA MET A 97 35.68 13.49 12.68
C MET A 97 36.23 13.09 14.06
N GLY A 98 37.33 12.33 14.09
CA GLY A 98 37.78 11.65 15.29
C GLY A 98 36.81 10.59 15.80
N HIS A 99 36.03 9.99 14.91
CA HIS A 99 35.12 8.89 15.26
C HIS A 99 35.91 7.64 15.65
N TRP A 100 35.75 7.23 16.89
CA TRP A 100 36.60 6.21 17.52
C TRP A 100 36.07 4.80 17.23
N VAL A 101 36.34 4.28 16.03
CA VAL A 101 35.92 2.95 15.56
C VAL A 101 37.11 2.25 14.92
N ASP A 102 37.18 0.93 15.11
CA ASP A 102 38.23 0.09 14.49
C ASP A 102 37.86 -0.18 13.03
N MET A 103 38.66 0.38 12.11
CA MET A 103 38.53 0.23 10.67
C MET A 103 39.41 -0.87 10.07
N ASN A 104 40.30 -1.51 10.90
CA ASN A 104 41.26 -2.49 10.38
C ASN A 104 40.62 -3.84 10.04
N ASP A 105 39.56 -4.21 10.76
CA ASP A 105 38.79 -5.44 10.51
C ASP A 105 37.30 -5.14 10.45
N PRO A 106 36.82 -4.41 9.45
CA PRO A 106 35.41 -4.12 9.31
C PRO A 106 34.63 -5.38 8.91
N TYR A 107 33.41 -5.54 9.41
CA TYR A 107 32.53 -6.53 8.84
C TYR A 107 31.91 -6.01 7.53
N VAL A 108 31.76 -6.89 6.55
CA VAL A 108 31.21 -6.57 5.24
C VAL A 108 30.08 -7.56 4.98
N THR A 109 28.87 -7.04 4.73
CA THR A 109 27.67 -7.85 4.76
C THR A 109 27.59 -8.92 3.66
N TYR A 110 28.32 -8.76 2.52
CA TYR A 110 28.40 -9.80 1.48
C TYR A 110 29.46 -10.89 1.75
N LYS A 111 30.29 -10.76 2.78
CA LYS A 111 31.30 -11.79 3.07
C LYS A 111 30.65 -13.05 3.63
N PRO A 112 31.09 -14.26 3.20
CA PRO A 112 30.50 -15.53 3.65
C PRO A 112 30.39 -15.66 5.17
N LYS A 113 31.44 -15.29 5.92
CA LYS A 113 31.42 -15.33 7.39
C LYS A 113 30.29 -14.55 8.03
N TYR A 114 29.92 -13.37 7.45
CA TYR A 114 28.80 -12.59 7.92
C TYR A 114 27.47 -13.29 7.59
N MET A 115 27.32 -13.75 6.33
CA MET A 115 26.11 -14.43 5.88
C MET A 115 25.86 -15.73 6.63
N GLU A 116 26.89 -16.54 6.87
CA GLU A 116 26.80 -17.79 7.66
C GLU A 116 26.33 -17.52 9.09
N THR A 117 26.86 -16.47 9.72
CA THR A 117 26.42 -16.06 11.06
C THR A 117 24.96 -15.64 11.08
N LEU A 118 24.54 -14.87 10.08
CA LEU A 118 23.13 -14.44 9.94
C LEU A 118 22.21 -15.64 9.70
N TRP A 119 22.59 -16.57 8.84
CA TRP A 119 21.82 -17.79 8.59
C TRP A 119 21.72 -18.68 9.83
N TRP A 120 22.77 -18.75 10.61
CA TRP A 120 22.73 -19.46 11.89
C TRP A 120 21.72 -18.81 12.85
N LEU A 121 21.69 -17.48 12.98
CA LEU A 121 20.72 -16.77 13.79
C LEU A 121 19.28 -17.01 13.31
N LEU A 122 19.05 -16.95 12.00
CA LEU A 122 17.73 -17.24 11.41
C LEU A 122 17.30 -18.68 11.67
N LYS A 123 18.24 -19.65 11.61
CA LYS A 123 17.98 -21.05 11.95
C LYS A 123 17.55 -21.20 13.42
N GLU A 124 18.22 -20.49 14.34
CA GLU A 124 17.86 -20.51 15.77
C GLU A 124 16.44 -19.94 15.98
N LEU A 125 16.09 -18.84 15.30
CA LEU A 125 14.73 -18.26 15.34
C LEU A 125 13.69 -19.24 14.78
N TYR A 126 14.00 -19.91 13.68
CA TYR A 126 13.12 -20.92 13.09
C TYR A 126 12.88 -22.11 14.02
N GLN A 127 13.93 -22.62 14.65
CA GLN A 127 13.83 -23.71 15.63
C GLN A 127 12.97 -23.33 16.85
N LYS A 128 13.05 -22.07 17.27
CA LYS A 128 12.20 -21.50 18.33
C LYS A 128 10.77 -21.17 17.86
N LYS A 129 10.42 -21.44 16.60
CA LYS A 129 9.12 -21.13 15.98
C LYS A 129 8.78 -19.64 15.98
N LEU A 130 9.79 -18.76 16.03
CA LEU A 130 9.66 -17.32 15.94
C LEU A 130 9.76 -16.82 14.48
N LEU A 131 10.27 -17.65 13.57
CA LEU A 131 10.30 -17.41 12.13
C LEU A 131 9.36 -18.39 11.45
N TYR A 132 8.37 -17.89 10.72
CA TYR A 132 7.38 -18.67 10.01
C TYR A 132 7.04 -18.04 8.65
N LYS A 133 6.48 -18.84 7.74
CA LYS A 133 5.97 -18.33 6.45
C LYS A 133 4.58 -17.72 6.66
N GLY A 134 4.42 -16.47 6.28
CA GLY A 134 3.16 -15.73 6.39
C GLY A 134 2.95 -14.79 5.21
N TYR A 135 1.85 -14.05 5.25
CA TYR A 135 1.50 -13.03 4.27
C TYR A 135 1.57 -11.65 4.96
N THR A 136 2.00 -10.65 4.22
CA THR A 136 1.95 -9.26 4.65
C THR A 136 1.73 -8.37 3.44
N ILE A 137 1.14 -7.20 3.67
CA ILE A 137 1.01 -6.17 2.66
C ILE A 137 2.30 -5.35 2.64
N GLN A 138 2.81 -5.09 1.45
CA GLN A 138 4.01 -4.29 1.25
C GLN A 138 3.83 -3.40 0.02
N PRO A 139 4.15 -2.10 0.10
CA PRO A 139 4.22 -1.24 -1.08
C PRO A 139 5.16 -1.84 -2.13
N TYR A 140 4.73 -1.83 -3.38
CA TYR A 140 5.48 -2.41 -4.48
C TYR A 140 5.68 -1.38 -5.59
N SER A 141 6.92 -1.25 -6.07
CA SER A 141 7.24 -0.41 -7.22
C SER A 141 7.34 -1.26 -8.49
N PRO A 142 6.38 -1.14 -9.43
CA PRO A 142 6.49 -1.86 -10.72
C PRO A 142 7.72 -1.44 -11.51
N LYS A 143 8.12 -0.17 -11.42
CA LYS A 143 9.29 0.38 -12.13
C LYS A 143 10.61 -0.22 -11.62
N ALA A 144 10.75 -0.39 -10.31
CA ALA A 144 11.92 -1.02 -9.70
C ALA A 144 11.80 -2.55 -9.63
N GLY A 145 10.61 -3.12 -9.85
CA GLY A 145 10.34 -4.55 -9.80
C GLY A 145 10.51 -5.17 -8.40
N THR A 146 10.29 -4.37 -7.34
CA THR A 146 10.50 -4.82 -5.96
C THR A 146 9.57 -4.14 -4.96
N GLY A 147 9.40 -4.77 -3.78
CA GLY A 147 8.77 -4.15 -2.63
C GLY A 147 9.61 -3.01 -2.05
N LEU A 148 8.96 -2.03 -1.45
CA LEU A 148 9.59 -0.88 -0.82
C LEU A 148 9.49 -0.96 0.70
N SER A 149 10.57 -0.60 1.38
CA SER A 149 10.60 -0.47 2.84
C SER A 149 10.00 0.85 3.31
N SER A 150 9.62 0.92 4.58
CA SER A 150 9.17 2.17 5.21
C SER A 150 10.22 3.28 5.11
N HIS A 151 11.52 2.93 5.14
CA HIS A 151 12.61 3.88 4.99
C HIS A 151 12.63 4.52 3.59
N GLU A 152 12.43 3.73 2.55
CA GLU A 152 12.37 4.21 1.15
C GLU A 152 11.15 5.09 0.92
N LEU A 153 10.00 4.77 1.53
CA LEU A 153 8.80 5.59 1.45
C LEU A 153 8.93 6.94 2.18
N ASN A 154 9.76 7.02 3.21
CA ASN A 154 9.99 8.24 3.99
C ASN A 154 11.07 9.17 3.40
N GLN A 155 11.63 8.86 2.23
CA GLN A 155 12.60 9.74 1.59
C GLN A 155 11.94 11.03 1.10
N PRO A 156 12.64 12.18 1.17
CA PRO A 156 12.14 13.44 0.63
C PRO A 156 11.77 13.33 -0.85
N GLY A 157 10.58 13.80 -1.23
CA GLY A 157 10.10 13.78 -2.61
C GLY A 157 9.52 12.44 -3.08
N THR A 158 9.36 11.46 -2.20
CA THR A 158 8.71 10.17 -2.51
C THR A 158 7.23 10.37 -2.82
N TYR A 159 6.55 11.19 -2.04
CA TYR A 159 5.14 11.54 -2.26
C TYR A 159 5.04 12.80 -3.08
N GLN A 160 4.21 12.76 -4.11
CA GLN A 160 3.93 13.88 -5.00
C GLN A 160 2.44 13.92 -5.30
N ASP A 161 1.89 15.13 -5.42
CA ASP A 161 0.51 15.31 -5.85
C ASP A 161 0.40 14.98 -7.34
N VAL A 162 -0.55 14.11 -7.67
CA VAL A 162 -0.86 13.71 -9.04
C VAL A 162 -2.36 13.85 -9.31
N THR A 163 -2.71 14.16 -10.57
CA THR A 163 -4.10 14.12 -11.02
C THR A 163 -4.36 12.75 -11.63
N ASP A 164 -5.35 12.04 -11.10
CA ASP A 164 -5.70 10.71 -11.56
C ASP A 164 -7.21 10.53 -11.70
N THR A 165 -7.64 9.49 -12.41
CA THR A 165 -9.04 9.18 -12.63
C THR A 165 -9.58 8.33 -11.47
N THR A 166 -10.66 8.82 -10.86
CA THR A 166 -11.40 8.08 -9.85
C THR A 166 -12.68 7.48 -10.45
N VAL A 167 -13.19 6.42 -9.86
CA VAL A 167 -14.39 5.72 -10.33
C VAL A 167 -15.36 5.48 -9.18
N VAL A 168 -16.65 5.72 -9.42
CA VAL A 168 -17.74 5.21 -8.60
C VAL A 168 -18.31 3.98 -9.31
N ALA A 169 -18.00 2.81 -8.80
CA ALA A 169 -18.48 1.54 -9.34
C ALA A 169 -19.88 1.20 -8.77
N GLN A 170 -20.71 0.58 -9.60
CA GLN A 170 -22.08 0.16 -9.28
C GLN A 170 -22.13 -1.36 -9.19
N PHE A 171 -22.33 -1.89 -7.99
CA PHE A 171 -22.40 -3.33 -7.73
C PHE A 171 -23.85 -3.76 -7.63
N LYS A 172 -24.33 -4.54 -8.60
CA LYS A 172 -25.72 -4.98 -8.67
C LYS A 172 -26.04 -5.97 -7.57
N VAL A 173 -27.01 -5.64 -6.73
CA VAL A 173 -27.45 -6.48 -5.62
C VAL A 173 -28.26 -7.68 -6.13
N ILE A 174 -28.04 -8.86 -5.52
CA ILE A 174 -28.85 -10.04 -5.76
C ILE A 174 -30.11 -9.96 -4.89
N PRO A 175 -31.31 -9.75 -5.47
CA PRO A 175 -32.53 -9.41 -4.71
C PRO A 175 -32.93 -10.46 -3.65
N SER A 176 -32.63 -11.74 -3.86
CA SER A 176 -32.93 -12.81 -2.92
C SER A 176 -32.17 -12.72 -1.60
N THR A 177 -31.12 -11.91 -1.54
CA THR A 177 -30.26 -11.74 -0.34
C THR A 177 -30.63 -10.51 0.47
N LEU A 178 -31.60 -9.70 0.03
CA LEU A 178 -32.05 -8.53 0.75
C LEU A 178 -32.73 -8.88 2.07
N PRO A 179 -32.44 -8.16 3.16
CA PRO A 179 -33.17 -8.30 4.43
C PRO A 179 -34.63 -7.85 4.25
N GLU A 180 -35.52 -8.31 5.11
CA GLU A 180 -36.96 -7.98 5.07
C GLU A 180 -37.23 -6.47 4.97
N SER A 181 -36.43 -5.67 5.68
CA SER A 181 -36.54 -4.20 5.70
C SER A 181 -36.33 -3.53 4.32
N LEU A 182 -35.65 -4.22 3.39
CA LEU A 182 -35.31 -3.70 2.08
C LEU A 182 -35.98 -4.44 0.93
N LYS A 183 -36.76 -5.50 1.18
CA LYS A 183 -37.47 -6.29 0.14
C LYS A 183 -38.53 -5.53 -0.62
N GLY A 184 -39.01 -4.38 -0.13
CA GLY A 184 -40.02 -3.56 -0.77
C GLY A 184 -39.50 -2.67 -1.93
N ILE A 185 -38.19 -2.62 -2.16
CA ILE A 185 -37.58 -1.80 -3.20
C ILE A 185 -37.87 -2.42 -4.57
N LYS A 186 -38.51 -1.59 -5.44
CA LYS A 186 -38.83 -1.99 -6.81
C LYS A 186 -37.71 -1.60 -7.76
N GLY A 187 -37.35 -2.51 -8.66
CA GLY A 187 -36.29 -2.30 -9.66
C GLY A 187 -34.91 -2.72 -9.16
N ASP A 188 -33.92 -2.53 -10.00
CA ASP A 188 -32.55 -2.88 -9.72
C ASP A 188 -31.94 -2.00 -8.60
N LEU A 189 -31.25 -2.62 -7.67
CA LEU A 189 -30.53 -1.98 -6.58
C LEU A 189 -29.02 -2.17 -6.77
N TYR A 190 -28.27 -1.09 -6.67
CA TYR A 190 -26.81 -1.10 -6.78
C TYR A 190 -26.17 -0.51 -5.52
N ILE A 191 -25.07 -1.11 -5.07
CA ILE A 191 -24.24 -0.54 -4.02
C ILE A 191 -23.13 0.27 -4.68
N LEU A 192 -22.96 1.53 -4.28
CA LEU A 192 -21.93 2.41 -4.83
C LEU A 192 -20.65 2.31 -4.01
N ALA A 193 -19.53 2.02 -4.66
CA ALA A 193 -18.22 2.13 -4.05
C ALA A 193 -17.30 3.01 -4.89
N TRP A 194 -16.66 3.98 -4.23
CA TRP A 194 -15.71 4.88 -4.86
C TRP A 194 -14.29 4.35 -4.69
N THR A 195 -13.46 4.48 -5.73
CA THR A 195 -12.05 4.11 -5.68
C THR A 195 -11.18 5.09 -6.46
N THR A 196 -10.00 5.38 -5.93
CA THR A 196 -8.91 6.08 -6.61
C THR A 196 -8.01 5.13 -7.38
N THR A 197 -8.19 3.82 -7.22
CA THR A 197 -7.39 2.76 -7.83
C THR A 197 -8.25 1.80 -8.66
N PRO A 198 -8.85 2.27 -9.80
CA PRO A 198 -9.81 1.46 -10.55
C PRO A 198 -9.23 0.15 -11.11
N TRP A 199 -7.91 0.05 -11.25
CA TRP A 199 -7.22 -1.19 -11.67
C TRP A 199 -7.31 -2.32 -10.65
N THR A 200 -7.75 -2.08 -9.41
CA THR A 200 -7.99 -3.11 -8.40
C THR A 200 -9.40 -3.72 -8.48
N LEU A 201 -10.33 -3.11 -9.21
CA LEU A 201 -11.71 -3.59 -9.36
C LEU A 201 -11.85 -5.04 -9.86
N PRO A 202 -10.98 -5.54 -10.77
CA PRO A 202 -11.03 -6.97 -11.16
C PRO A 202 -10.79 -7.94 -10.00
N SER A 203 -10.12 -7.49 -8.94
CA SER A 203 -9.82 -8.28 -7.73
C SER A 203 -10.81 -8.01 -6.58
N ASN A 204 -11.94 -7.35 -6.86
CA ASN A 204 -12.98 -7.15 -5.85
C ASN A 204 -13.49 -8.48 -5.31
N THR A 205 -13.55 -8.59 -3.98
CA THR A 205 -14.09 -9.77 -3.28
C THR A 205 -15.18 -9.43 -2.28
N ALA A 206 -15.22 -8.18 -1.80
CA ALA A 206 -16.23 -7.72 -0.85
C ALA A 206 -16.50 -6.21 -1.01
N LEU A 207 -17.60 -5.77 -0.42
CA LEU A 207 -17.90 -4.36 -0.15
C LEU A 207 -17.96 -4.17 1.35
N THR A 208 -17.20 -3.21 1.88
CA THR A 208 -17.10 -3.00 3.32
C THR A 208 -17.86 -1.76 3.74
N VAL A 209 -18.70 -1.92 4.78
CA VAL A 209 -19.53 -0.86 5.37
C VAL A 209 -19.21 -0.65 6.85
N GLY A 210 -19.38 0.57 7.35
CA GLY A 210 -19.33 0.85 8.78
C GLY A 210 -20.65 0.52 9.45
N LYS A 211 -20.68 -0.42 10.39
CA LYS A 211 -21.93 -0.89 11.07
C LYS A 211 -22.81 0.23 11.61
N LYS A 212 -22.19 1.30 12.11
CA LYS A 212 -22.88 2.41 12.79
C LYS A 212 -23.22 3.57 11.86
N ILE A 213 -22.71 3.56 10.63
CA ILE A 213 -22.96 4.60 9.62
C ILE A 213 -24.39 4.48 9.13
N ASP A 214 -25.03 5.65 8.88
CA ASP A 214 -26.35 5.74 8.27
C ASP A 214 -26.19 5.69 6.75
N TYR A 215 -26.92 4.77 6.12
CA TYR A 215 -27.00 4.63 4.66
C TYR A 215 -28.41 4.91 4.19
N VAL A 216 -28.50 5.36 2.95
CA VAL A 216 -29.76 5.62 2.27
C VAL A 216 -29.86 4.84 0.97
N ILE A 217 -31.08 4.52 0.60
CA ILE A 217 -31.42 4.06 -0.73
C ILE A 217 -32.01 5.23 -1.48
N VAL A 218 -31.38 5.57 -2.61
CA VAL A 218 -31.78 6.69 -3.47
C VAL A 218 -32.28 6.15 -4.78
N SER A 219 -33.52 6.47 -5.14
CA SER A 219 -34.08 6.21 -6.47
C SER A 219 -33.72 7.34 -7.41
N THR A 220 -33.15 7.03 -8.55
CA THR A 220 -32.65 8.00 -9.54
C THR A 220 -32.45 7.35 -10.90
N PHE A 221 -31.67 7.98 -11.78
CA PHE A 221 -31.28 7.46 -13.09
C PHE A 221 -29.77 7.43 -13.25
N ASN A 222 -29.29 6.44 -13.97
CA ASN A 222 -27.88 6.38 -14.33
C ASN A 222 -27.53 7.55 -15.26
N GLN A 223 -26.49 8.32 -14.93
CA GLN A 223 -26.12 9.52 -15.67
C GLN A 223 -25.57 9.27 -17.09
N TYR A 224 -25.32 8.00 -17.46
CA TYR A 224 -24.75 7.61 -18.75
C TYR A 224 -25.73 6.79 -19.60
N THR A 225 -26.52 5.91 -18.99
CA THR A 225 -27.50 5.07 -19.70
C THR A 225 -28.92 5.60 -19.61
N PHE A 226 -29.16 6.57 -18.72
CA PHE A 226 -30.48 7.18 -18.42
C PHE A 226 -31.55 6.19 -17.93
N GLU A 227 -31.13 4.97 -17.60
CA GLU A 227 -32.01 3.95 -17.02
C GLU A 227 -32.32 4.23 -15.55
N PRO A 228 -33.57 3.94 -15.08
CA PRO A 228 -33.90 4.06 -13.67
C PRO A 228 -33.13 3.05 -12.81
N ILE A 229 -32.55 3.52 -11.71
CA ILE A 229 -31.78 2.71 -10.76
C ILE A 229 -32.04 3.13 -9.32
N ASN A 230 -31.85 2.20 -8.39
CA ASN A 230 -31.72 2.53 -6.98
C ASN A 230 -30.28 2.32 -6.54
N VAL A 231 -29.74 3.25 -5.74
CA VAL A 231 -28.37 3.20 -5.30
C VAL A 231 -28.25 3.31 -3.78
N VAL A 232 -27.33 2.56 -3.19
CA VAL A 232 -27.00 2.60 -1.76
C VAL A 232 -25.71 3.37 -1.57
N LEU A 233 -25.73 4.37 -0.68
CA LEU A 233 -24.55 5.13 -0.25
C LEU A 233 -24.77 5.71 1.14
N ALA A 234 -23.70 6.21 1.78
CA ALA A 234 -23.80 6.86 3.07
C ALA A 234 -24.64 8.15 2.99
N LYS A 235 -25.57 8.34 3.92
CA LYS A 235 -26.49 9.48 3.98
C LYS A 235 -25.79 10.83 3.90
N GLN A 236 -24.66 10.98 4.60
CA GLN A 236 -23.88 12.21 4.65
C GLN A 236 -23.23 12.56 3.30
N LEU A 237 -23.04 11.58 2.43
CA LEU A 237 -22.35 11.73 1.14
C LEU A 237 -23.29 11.88 -0.06
N VAL A 238 -24.61 11.84 0.15
CA VAL A 238 -25.59 12.01 -0.94
C VAL A 238 -25.38 13.32 -1.69
N GLY A 239 -25.26 14.44 -0.99
CA GLY A 239 -25.06 15.76 -1.61
C GLY A 239 -23.72 15.86 -2.38
N TYR A 240 -22.69 15.16 -1.92
CA TYR A 240 -21.40 15.10 -2.61
C TYR A 240 -21.48 14.24 -3.89
N GLN A 241 -22.06 13.05 -3.81
CA GLN A 241 -22.14 12.11 -4.93
C GLN A 241 -23.15 12.53 -6.01
N MET A 242 -24.31 13.07 -5.62
CA MET A 242 -25.31 13.57 -6.56
C MET A 242 -24.85 14.89 -7.21
N GLY A 243 -24.14 15.75 -6.47
CA GLY A 243 -23.48 16.94 -7.02
C GLY A 243 -24.40 17.86 -7.82
N LYS A 244 -23.80 18.60 -8.76
CA LYS A 244 -24.51 19.64 -9.54
C LYS A 244 -25.38 19.10 -10.68
N LYS A 245 -25.27 17.83 -11.03
CA LYS A 245 -26.06 17.21 -12.11
C LYS A 245 -27.40 16.65 -11.65
N PHE A 246 -27.61 16.58 -10.34
CA PHE A 246 -28.78 15.97 -9.75
C PHE A 246 -29.59 16.97 -8.95
N GLN A 247 -30.91 16.71 -8.83
CA GLN A 247 -31.83 17.49 -8.03
C GLN A 247 -32.67 16.60 -7.15
N GLU A 248 -32.70 16.89 -5.85
CA GLU A 248 -33.58 16.18 -4.92
C GLU A 248 -35.04 16.53 -5.19
N VAL A 249 -35.88 15.50 -5.22
CA VAL A 249 -37.34 15.63 -5.40
C VAL A 249 -38.06 14.84 -4.30
N THR A 250 -39.22 15.37 -3.91
CA THR A 250 -40.09 14.75 -2.89
C THR A 250 -41.15 13.84 -3.48
N GLU A 251 -41.64 14.20 -4.68
CA GLU A 251 -42.74 13.53 -5.36
C GLU A 251 -42.25 12.47 -6.34
N GLU A 252 -42.93 11.32 -6.37
CA GLU A 252 -42.62 10.25 -7.33
C GLU A 252 -42.89 10.64 -8.79
N ASP A 253 -43.84 11.53 -9.01
CA ASP A 253 -44.18 11.99 -10.35
C ASP A 253 -43.05 12.81 -10.99
N ALA A 254 -42.20 13.46 -10.20
CA ALA A 254 -41.01 14.14 -10.70
C ALA A 254 -39.96 13.15 -11.24
N LEU A 255 -39.84 11.95 -10.64
CA LEU A 255 -39.01 10.88 -11.20
C LEU A 255 -39.56 10.34 -12.51
N LYS A 256 -40.89 10.15 -12.59
CA LYS A 256 -41.58 9.67 -13.82
C LYS A 256 -41.52 10.66 -14.97
N ALA A 257 -41.42 11.95 -14.66
CA ALA A 257 -41.39 13.03 -15.67
C ALA A 257 -40.03 13.18 -16.35
N TYR A 258 -38.94 12.62 -15.77
CA TYR A 258 -37.59 12.73 -16.30
C TYR A 258 -37.44 12.12 -17.68
N LYS A 259 -36.73 12.81 -18.57
CA LYS A 259 -36.40 12.35 -19.92
C LYS A 259 -34.90 12.52 -20.18
N GLU A 260 -34.38 11.62 -21.01
CA GLU A 260 -33.02 11.75 -21.53
C GLU A 260 -32.81 13.13 -22.17
N GLY A 261 -31.73 13.81 -21.73
CA GLY A 261 -31.41 15.17 -22.17
C GLY A 261 -31.90 16.29 -21.25
N ASP A 262 -32.65 15.98 -20.20
CA ASP A 262 -32.98 16.95 -19.16
C ASP A 262 -31.73 17.44 -18.45
N LYS A 263 -31.71 18.73 -18.07
CA LYS A 263 -30.52 19.38 -17.49
C LYS A 263 -30.13 18.81 -16.15
N LEU A 264 -31.09 18.36 -15.35
CA LEU A 264 -30.89 17.82 -14.02
C LEU A 264 -31.55 16.45 -13.89
N ILE A 265 -30.86 15.51 -13.30
CA ILE A 265 -31.35 14.16 -13.02
C ILE A 265 -32.07 14.20 -11.66
N PRO A 266 -33.35 13.84 -11.57
CA PRO A 266 -34.04 13.80 -10.28
C PRO A 266 -33.58 12.62 -9.44
N TYR A 267 -33.50 12.85 -8.12
CA TYR A 267 -33.30 11.76 -7.18
C TYR A 267 -34.20 11.90 -5.96
N LYS A 268 -34.55 10.76 -5.35
CA LYS A 268 -35.41 10.71 -4.16
C LYS A 268 -34.83 9.68 -3.18
N ILE A 269 -34.67 10.05 -1.91
CA ILE A 269 -34.37 9.10 -0.85
C ILE A 269 -35.65 8.32 -0.55
N ILE A 270 -35.61 7.00 -0.73
CA ILE A 270 -36.77 6.10 -0.57
C ILE A 270 -36.70 5.24 0.67
N SER A 271 -35.51 5.04 1.27
CA SER A 271 -35.32 4.27 2.49
C SER A 271 -34.02 4.67 3.19
N GLU A 272 -33.96 4.44 4.49
CA GLU A 272 -32.77 4.61 5.33
C GLU A 272 -32.51 3.32 6.10
N CYS A 273 -31.24 3.01 6.34
CA CYS A 273 -30.82 1.85 7.13
C CYS A 273 -29.47 2.09 7.79
N LYS A 274 -29.10 1.26 8.76
CA LYS A 274 -27.74 1.22 9.29
C LYS A 274 -26.84 0.27 8.45
N GLY A 275 -25.52 0.49 8.50
CA GLY A 275 -24.61 -0.44 7.85
C GLY A 275 -24.73 -1.88 8.36
N ALA A 276 -25.16 -2.06 9.61
CA ALA A 276 -25.46 -3.38 10.16
C ALA A 276 -26.55 -4.12 9.38
N ASP A 277 -27.53 -3.40 8.82
CA ASP A 277 -28.65 -3.98 8.05
C ASP A 277 -28.23 -4.39 6.63
N LEU A 278 -27.08 -3.91 6.15
CA LEU A 278 -26.54 -4.22 4.82
C LEU A 278 -25.65 -5.48 4.83
N LEU A 279 -25.28 -5.99 6.00
CA LEU A 279 -24.35 -7.14 6.09
C LEU A 279 -24.94 -8.39 5.43
N GLU A 280 -24.04 -9.16 4.82
CA GLU A 280 -24.33 -10.41 4.11
C GLU A 280 -25.18 -10.24 2.82
N ILE A 281 -25.60 -9.01 2.47
CA ILE A 281 -26.19 -8.77 1.14
C ILE A 281 -25.16 -9.18 0.09
N ARG A 282 -25.59 -9.95 -0.90
CA ARG A 282 -24.75 -10.38 -2.01
C ARG A 282 -25.00 -9.54 -3.26
N TYR A 283 -23.95 -9.41 -4.06
CA TYR A 283 -24.00 -8.69 -5.32
C TYR A 283 -23.36 -9.51 -6.45
N GLU A 284 -23.73 -9.20 -7.68
CA GLU A 284 -23.13 -9.79 -8.88
C GLU A 284 -21.66 -9.32 -9.01
N GLN A 285 -20.76 -10.25 -9.36
CA GLN A 285 -19.35 -9.90 -9.58
C GLN A 285 -19.24 -8.82 -10.66
N LEU A 286 -18.59 -7.71 -10.36
CA LEU A 286 -18.49 -6.55 -11.26
C LEU A 286 -17.77 -6.89 -12.58
N MET A 287 -16.69 -7.67 -12.48
CA MET A 287 -15.85 -8.11 -13.61
C MET A 287 -15.65 -9.62 -13.54
N PRO A 288 -16.51 -10.44 -14.17
CA PRO A 288 -16.55 -11.87 -13.99
C PRO A 288 -15.48 -12.61 -14.84
N HIS A 289 -14.22 -12.12 -14.80
CA HIS A 289 -13.12 -12.72 -15.57
C HIS A 289 -12.42 -13.86 -14.82
N ALA A 290 -12.40 -13.81 -13.49
CA ALA A 290 -11.79 -14.81 -12.63
C ALA A 290 -12.47 -14.82 -11.26
N LEU A 291 -12.52 -16.00 -10.64
CA LEU A 291 -12.96 -16.15 -9.26
C LEU A 291 -11.77 -16.15 -8.30
N PRO A 292 -11.97 -15.80 -7.02
CA PRO A 292 -10.97 -16.03 -5.98
C PRO A 292 -10.49 -17.48 -5.97
N TYR A 293 -9.17 -17.66 -5.81
CA TYR A 293 -8.54 -18.99 -5.89
C TYR A 293 -9.02 -19.96 -4.80
N GLN A 294 -9.37 -19.44 -3.62
CA GLN A 294 -9.87 -20.23 -2.49
C GLN A 294 -11.13 -19.59 -1.92
N ASN A 295 -12.07 -20.42 -1.46
CA ASN A 295 -13.31 -20.02 -0.78
C ASN A 295 -14.12 -18.98 -1.57
N ALA A 296 -14.22 -19.14 -2.89
CA ALA A 296 -14.93 -18.21 -3.78
C ALA A 296 -16.41 -17.99 -3.38
N GLU A 297 -17.03 -18.99 -2.72
CA GLU A 297 -18.38 -18.92 -2.18
C GLU A 297 -18.54 -17.85 -1.09
N ASN A 298 -17.45 -17.43 -0.44
CA ASN A 298 -17.45 -16.38 0.57
C ASN A 298 -17.29 -14.98 -0.02
N ALA A 299 -16.99 -14.86 -1.30
CA ALA A 299 -16.82 -13.57 -1.97
C ALA A 299 -18.17 -12.93 -2.37
N PHE A 300 -18.08 -11.68 -2.84
CA PHE A 300 -19.17 -10.87 -3.42
C PHE A 300 -20.34 -10.65 -2.45
N ARG A 301 -19.99 -10.24 -1.24
CA ARG A 301 -20.94 -9.87 -0.19
C ARG A 301 -20.52 -8.61 0.55
N VAL A 302 -21.47 -8.02 1.26
CA VAL A 302 -21.21 -6.86 2.14
C VAL A 302 -20.70 -7.36 3.49
N ILE A 303 -19.58 -6.80 3.93
CA ILE A 303 -18.94 -7.08 5.21
C ILE A 303 -18.78 -5.82 6.04
N ALA A 304 -18.44 -5.96 7.32
CA ALA A 304 -18.20 -4.84 8.21
C ALA A 304 -16.71 -4.50 8.32
N GLY A 305 -16.37 -3.20 8.41
CA GLY A 305 -15.05 -2.71 8.73
C GLY A 305 -15.09 -1.41 9.52
N ASP A 306 -14.23 -1.31 10.52
CA ASP A 306 -14.19 -0.11 11.37
C ASP A 306 -13.39 1.04 10.75
N PHE A 307 -12.68 0.78 9.66
CA PHE A 307 -11.91 1.77 8.87
C PHE A 307 -12.76 2.58 7.89
N VAL A 308 -14.02 2.23 7.70
CA VAL A 308 -14.92 2.94 6.78
C VAL A 308 -15.26 4.32 7.34
N THR A 309 -15.05 5.37 6.55
CA THR A 309 -15.34 6.77 6.89
C THR A 309 -16.43 7.36 5.99
N THR A 310 -16.91 8.54 6.36
CA THR A 310 -17.84 9.35 5.57
C THR A 310 -17.26 10.73 5.24
N GLU A 311 -15.93 10.84 5.20
CA GLU A 311 -15.22 12.07 4.86
C GLU A 311 -15.24 12.33 3.34
N ASP A 312 -15.15 11.25 2.55
CA ASP A 312 -15.18 11.29 1.10
C ASP A 312 -15.79 10.01 0.50
N GLY A 313 -15.84 9.92 -0.82
CA GLY A 313 -16.34 8.77 -1.55
C GLY A 313 -17.83 8.51 -1.38
N THR A 314 -18.21 7.26 -1.16
CA THR A 314 -19.61 6.79 -1.01
C THR A 314 -19.91 6.28 0.40
N GLY A 315 -18.93 6.23 1.30
CA GLY A 315 -19.04 5.58 2.60
C GLY A 315 -19.12 4.05 2.54
N ILE A 316 -18.77 3.47 1.39
CA ILE A 316 -18.67 2.02 1.17
C ILE A 316 -17.36 1.77 0.45
N VAL A 317 -16.54 0.91 1.03
CA VAL A 317 -15.20 0.60 0.52
C VAL A 317 -15.23 -0.66 -0.33
N HIS A 318 -14.65 -0.56 -1.52
CA HIS A 318 -14.33 -1.68 -2.38
C HIS A 318 -13.13 -2.44 -1.79
N THR A 319 -13.30 -3.70 -1.43
CA THR A 319 -12.27 -4.55 -0.83
C THR A 319 -11.66 -5.47 -1.87
N ALA A 320 -10.34 -5.38 -2.02
CA ALA A 320 -9.54 -6.20 -2.93
C ALA A 320 -8.31 -6.71 -2.18
N PRO A 321 -8.33 -7.94 -1.63
CA PRO A 321 -7.23 -8.51 -0.86
C PRO A 321 -5.89 -8.38 -1.57
N THR A 322 -4.84 -8.03 -0.80
CA THR A 322 -3.46 -7.76 -1.24
C THR A 322 -3.18 -6.38 -1.83
N PHE A 323 -4.17 -5.51 -1.99
CA PHE A 323 -3.97 -4.15 -2.49
C PHE A 323 -4.00 -3.06 -1.41
N GLY A 324 -4.48 -3.37 -0.23
CA GLY A 324 -4.49 -2.46 0.92
C GLY A 324 -4.22 -3.19 2.24
N ALA A 325 -3.78 -2.43 3.25
CA ALA A 325 -3.51 -2.99 4.59
C ALA A 325 -4.81 -3.35 5.33
N ASP A 326 -5.88 -2.64 5.03
CA ASP A 326 -7.21 -2.85 5.64
C ASP A 326 -7.99 -3.97 4.94
N ASP A 327 -7.66 -4.30 3.70
CA ASP A 327 -8.23 -5.39 2.91
C ASP A 327 -7.80 -6.77 3.41
#